data_6f56043fac240139069714a7e57770e0
#
_entry.id   6f56043fac240139069714a7e57770e0
#
_cell.length_a   1.000
_cell.length_b   1.000
_cell.length_c   1.000
_cell.angle_alpha   90.00
_cell.angle_beta   90.00
_cell.angle_gamma   90.00
#
_symmetry.space_group_name_H-M   'P 1'
#
loop_
_entity.id
_entity.type
_entity.pdbx_description
1 polymer ?
#
loop_
_entity_poly.entity_id
_entity_poly.type
_entity_poly.pdbx_seq_one_letter_code
_entity_poly.pdbx_strand_id
1 'polypeptide(L)'
;HWGNALLFVLLLLSGLFGHFSLGPVALMVQVHTWCGFALLAFWVGFVLINLTTGNGRHYRVNFSGLVTRCIRQTRFYLFGIMKGEAHPFAATEQNKFNPLQQLAYLAIMYALVPLLIITGLLCLYPQVAGLGPVMLVLHMALAIIGLLFICAHLYLCTLGDTPGQIFRSMVDGYHRHRTAPRGDKSAV
;
A
#
# COMPACT_ATOMS: atom_id res chain seq x y z
N HIS A 1 -1.49 9.61 1.68
CA HIS A 1 -0.45 8.60 1.40
C HIS A 1 0.74 8.72 2.36
N TRP A 2 1.44 9.86 2.42
CA TRP A 2 2.67 10.02 3.21
C TRP A 2 2.47 9.87 4.71
N GLY A 3 1.34 10.35 5.27
CA GLY A 3 1.01 10.14 6.69
C GLY A 3 0.87 8.64 7.02
N ASN A 4 0.13 7.88 6.20
CA ASN A 4 0.02 6.44 6.35
C ASN A 4 1.38 5.73 6.18
N ALA A 5 2.19 6.12 5.19
CA ALA A 5 3.51 5.55 4.97
C ALA A 5 4.42 5.73 6.20
N LEU A 6 4.45 6.95 6.76
CA LEU A 6 5.22 7.24 7.97
C LEU A 6 4.73 6.39 9.16
N LEU A 7 3.40 6.33 9.39
CA LEU A 7 2.83 5.54 10.47
C LEU A 7 3.15 4.05 10.33
N PHE A 8 3.05 3.49 9.11
CA PHE A 8 3.42 2.10 8.87
C PHE A 8 4.89 1.82 9.17
N VAL A 9 5.81 2.69 8.74
CA VAL A 9 7.25 2.53 9.05
C VAL A 9 7.49 2.59 10.55
N LEU A 10 6.91 3.56 11.26
CA LEU A 10 7.05 3.68 12.72
C LEU A 10 6.47 2.47 13.46
N LEU A 11 5.32 1.97 13.02
CA LEU A 11 4.69 0.77 13.58
C LEU A 11 5.54 -0.48 13.35
N LEU A 12 6.06 -0.69 12.15
CA LEU A 12 6.94 -1.82 11.86
C LEU A 12 8.23 -1.76 12.69
N LEU A 13 8.89 -0.61 12.73
CA LEU A 13 10.14 -0.45 13.49
C LEU A 13 9.92 -0.61 14.99
N SER A 14 8.92 0.07 15.56
CA SER A 14 8.63 -0.04 17.00
C SER A 14 8.17 -1.44 17.40
N GLY A 15 7.36 -2.10 16.56
CA GLY A 15 6.96 -3.48 16.79
C GLY A 15 8.13 -4.45 16.74
N LEU A 16 9.00 -4.33 15.74
CA LEU A 16 10.20 -5.14 15.57
C LEU A 16 11.18 -4.94 16.74
N PHE A 17 11.49 -3.70 17.08
CA PHE A 17 12.42 -3.36 18.16
C PHE A 17 11.87 -3.80 19.52
N GLY A 18 10.57 -3.63 19.77
CA GLY A 18 9.92 -4.15 20.97
C GLY A 18 9.96 -5.67 21.07
N HIS A 19 9.67 -6.36 19.96
CA HIS A 19 9.66 -7.83 19.91
C HIS A 19 11.03 -8.45 20.17
N PHE A 20 12.09 -7.91 19.54
CA PHE A 20 13.46 -8.40 19.73
C PHE A 20 14.20 -7.75 20.90
N SER A 21 13.52 -6.94 21.71
CA SER A 21 14.13 -6.21 22.84
C SER A 21 15.35 -5.36 22.42
N LEU A 22 15.29 -4.75 21.23
CA LEU A 22 16.32 -3.87 20.70
C LEU A 22 16.11 -2.45 21.24
N GLY A 23 16.63 -2.16 22.43
CA GLY A 23 16.50 -0.88 23.10
C GLY A 23 15.42 -0.86 24.19
N PRO A 24 14.93 0.33 24.59
CA PRO A 24 13.98 0.46 25.70
C PRO A 24 12.57 -0.04 25.28
N VAL A 25 12.25 -1.28 25.62
CA VAL A 25 11.00 -1.94 25.23
C VAL A 25 9.77 -1.13 25.61
N ALA A 26 9.74 -0.53 26.81
CA ALA A 26 8.61 0.31 27.25
C ALA A 26 8.37 1.50 26.31
N LEU A 27 9.42 2.16 25.82
CA LEU A 27 9.32 3.25 24.86
C LEU A 27 8.81 2.73 23.50
N MET A 28 9.32 1.57 23.03
CA MET A 28 8.88 0.98 21.77
C MET A 28 7.40 0.63 21.78
N VAL A 29 6.91 0.03 22.89
CA VAL A 29 5.48 -0.26 23.07
C VAL A 29 4.66 1.02 23.11
N GLN A 30 5.11 2.05 23.80
CA GLN A 30 4.42 3.34 23.86
C GLN A 30 4.31 4.00 22.48
N VAL A 31 5.42 4.08 21.72
CA VAL A 31 5.44 4.62 20.37
C VAL A 31 4.51 3.81 19.45
N HIS A 32 4.60 2.48 19.52
CA HIS A 32 3.75 1.58 18.73
C HIS A 32 2.26 1.84 19.01
N THR A 33 1.88 1.92 20.25
CA THR A 33 0.50 2.16 20.69
C THR A 33 -0.03 3.50 20.17
N TRP A 34 0.72 4.59 20.34
CA TRP A 34 0.30 5.92 19.85
C TRP A 34 0.22 5.99 18.33
N CYS A 35 1.17 5.39 17.63
CA CYS A 35 1.11 5.27 16.16
C CYS A 35 -0.07 4.42 15.71
N GLY A 36 -0.44 3.38 16.48
CA GLY A 36 -1.63 2.56 16.22
C GLY A 36 -2.93 3.35 16.34
N PHE A 37 -3.08 4.17 17.38
CA PHE A 37 -4.24 5.08 17.50
C PHE A 37 -4.26 6.14 16.40
N ALA A 38 -3.11 6.68 16.01
CA ALA A 38 -3.03 7.60 14.88
C ALA A 38 -3.45 6.90 13.58
N LEU A 39 -3.02 5.66 13.33
CA LEU A 39 -3.42 4.87 12.17
C LEU A 39 -4.94 4.62 12.16
N LEU A 40 -5.54 4.32 13.32
CA LEU A 40 -7.00 4.18 13.46
C LEU A 40 -7.71 5.48 13.03
N ALA A 41 -7.26 6.63 13.52
CA ALA A 41 -7.85 7.93 13.15
C ALA A 41 -7.73 8.21 11.64
N PHE A 42 -6.57 7.95 11.04
CA PHE A 42 -6.36 8.08 9.59
C PHE A 42 -7.26 7.12 8.80
N TRP A 43 -7.41 5.87 9.27
CA TRP A 43 -8.25 4.89 8.60
C TRP A 43 -9.73 5.26 8.66
N VAL A 44 -10.23 5.72 9.81
CA VAL A 44 -11.61 6.23 9.94
C VAL A 44 -11.83 7.41 9.00
N GLY A 45 -10.90 8.37 8.96
CA GLY A 45 -10.95 9.49 8.02
C GLY A 45 -10.98 9.03 6.56
N PHE A 46 -10.15 8.04 6.19
CA PHE A 46 -10.15 7.45 4.86
C PHE A 46 -11.51 6.82 4.50
N VAL A 47 -12.11 6.05 5.40
CA VAL A 47 -13.44 5.44 5.18
C VAL A 47 -14.50 6.52 5.02
N LEU A 48 -14.54 7.53 5.90
CA LEU A 48 -15.49 8.61 5.82
C LEU A 48 -15.39 9.39 4.50
N ILE A 49 -14.16 9.74 4.07
CA ILE A 49 -13.94 10.42 2.80
C ILE A 49 -14.45 9.55 1.64
N ASN A 50 -14.15 8.26 1.61
CA ASN A 50 -14.60 7.37 0.54
C ASN A 50 -16.13 7.22 0.50
N LEU A 51 -16.80 7.28 1.65
CA LEU A 51 -18.26 7.21 1.73
C LEU A 51 -18.94 8.52 1.31
N THR A 52 -18.34 9.67 1.63
CA THR A 52 -18.99 10.99 1.45
C THR A 52 -18.64 11.68 0.14
N THR A 53 -17.44 11.48 -0.41
CA THR A 53 -16.96 12.23 -1.58
C THR A 53 -17.12 11.48 -2.91
N GLY A 54 -17.70 10.27 -2.90
CA GLY A 54 -17.77 9.42 -4.09
C GLY A 54 -16.40 8.87 -4.58
N ASN A 55 -15.31 9.14 -3.85
CA ASN A 55 -13.99 8.58 -4.15
C ASN A 55 -13.98 7.05 -4.05
N GLY A 56 -14.86 6.47 -3.26
CA GLY A 56 -15.07 5.02 -3.13
C GLY A 56 -15.34 4.29 -4.45
N ARG A 57 -15.80 5.01 -5.49
CA ARG A 57 -16.00 4.43 -6.85
C ARG A 57 -14.72 3.84 -7.44
N HIS A 58 -13.55 4.41 -7.13
CA HIS A 58 -12.26 3.94 -7.64
C HIS A 58 -11.81 2.62 -7.02
N TYR A 59 -12.41 2.24 -5.87
CA TYR A 59 -12.18 0.97 -5.19
C TYR A 59 -13.18 -0.12 -5.59
N ARG A 60 -14.20 0.20 -6.43
CA ARG A 60 -15.13 -0.81 -6.94
C ARG A 60 -14.44 -1.68 -7.98
N VAL A 61 -14.27 -2.96 -7.63
CA VAL A 61 -13.62 -3.95 -8.52
C VAL A 61 -14.60 -4.36 -9.62
N ASN A 62 -14.17 -4.21 -10.86
CA ASN A 62 -14.88 -4.83 -11.97
C ASN A 62 -14.45 -6.30 -12.08
N PHE A 63 -15.34 -7.22 -11.74
CA PHE A 63 -15.06 -8.65 -11.74
C PHE A 63 -15.03 -9.27 -13.15
N SER A 64 -15.59 -8.59 -14.17
CA SER A 64 -15.56 -9.09 -15.56
C SER A 64 -14.12 -9.21 -16.06
N GLY A 65 -13.67 -10.43 -16.33
CA GLY A 65 -12.32 -10.70 -16.81
C GLY A 65 -11.20 -10.30 -15.85
N LEU A 66 -11.48 -10.13 -14.54
CA LEU A 66 -10.52 -9.68 -13.54
C LEU A 66 -9.26 -10.55 -13.52
N VAL A 67 -9.43 -11.87 -13.49
CA VAL A 67 -8.31 -12.82 -13.45
C VAL A 67 -7.39 -12.65 -14.66
N THR A 68 -7.97 -12.59 -15.86
CA THR A 68 -7.19 -12.38 -17.10
C THR A 68 -6.45 -11.05 -17.10
N ARG A 69 -7.09 -9.97 -16.61
CA ARG A 69 -6.45 -8.65 -16.47
C ARG A 69 -5.32 -8.66 -15.45
N CYS A 70 -5.51 -9.36 -14.32
CA CYS A 70 -4.47 -9.51 -13.30
C CYS A 70 -3.28 -10.32 -13.84
N ILE A 71 -3.52 -11.45 -14.51
CA ILE A 71 -2.48 -12.27 -15.13
C ILE A 71 -1.69 -11.45 -16.16
N ARG A 72 -2.38 -10.68 -17.02
CA ARG A 72 -1.75 -9.81 -18.01
C ARG A 72 -0.85 -8.76 -17.35
N GLN A 73 -1.30 -8.12 -16.27
CA GLN A 73 -0.52 -7.15 -15.53
C GLN A 73 0.67 -7.78 -14.80
N THR A 74 0.48 -8.95 -14.18
CA THR A 74 1.56 -9.70 -13.52
C THR A 74 2.64 -10.10 -14.51
N ARG A 75 2.24 -10.65 -15.68
CA ARG A 75 3.18 -10.99 -16.75
C ARG A 75 3.99 -9.76 -17.20
N PHE A 76 3.33 -8.61 -17.34
CA PHE A 76 4.01 -7.38 -17.70
C PHE A 76 5.05 -6.99 -16.65
N TYR A 77 4.74 -7.04 -15.35
CA TYR A 77 5.69 -6.72 -14.28
C TYR A 77 6.85 -7.71 -14.18
N LEU A 78 6.62 -8.99 -14.45
CA LEU A 78 7.67 -10.01 -14.36
C LEU A 78 8.57 -10.06 -15.60
N PHE A 79 8.03 -9.80 -16.78
CA PHE A 79 8.72 -10.03 -18.05
C PHE A 79 8.64 -8.86 -19.02
N GLY A 80 7.48 -8.19 -19.12
CA GLY A 80 7.21 -7.16 -20.13
C GLY A 80 8.09 -5.92 -19.95
N ILE A 81 8.30 -5.49 -18.71
CA ILE A 81 9.16 -4.33 -18.40
C ILE A 81 10.59 -4.56 -18.88
N MET A 82 11.15 -5.75 -18.62
CA MET A 82 12.52 -6.08 -19.05
C MET A 82 12.66 -6.17 -20.58
N LYS A 83 11.53 -6.39 -21.29
CA LYS A 83 11.47 -6.46 -22.75
C LYS A 83 11.09 -5.13 -23.40
N GLY A 84 10.84 -4.07 -22.62
CA GLY A 84 10.37 -2.79 -23.14
C GLY A 84 8.96 -2.83 -23.72
N GLU A 85 8.11 -3.80 -23.31
CA GLU A 85 6.72 -3.88 -23.75
C GLU A 85 5.93 -2.64 -23.26
N ALA A 86 4.96 -2.17 -24.04
CA ALA A 86 4.08 -1.08 -23.62
C ALA A 86 3.21 -1.50 -22.43
N HIS A 87 2.95 -0.57 -21.50
CA HIS A 87 2.13 -0.83 -20.32
C HIS A 87 0.72 -1.26 -20.73
N PRO A 88 0.21 -2.44 -20.26
CA PRO A 88 -1.06 -3.00 -20.74
C PRO A 88 -2.29 -2.22 -20.29
N PHE A 89 -2.17 -1.38 -19.27
CA PHE A 89 -3.24 -0.55 -18.72
C PHE A 89 -2.72 0.88 -18.49
N ALA A 90 -3.11 1.80 -19.36
CA ALA A 90 -2.83 3.22 -19.18
C ALA A 90 -3.72 3.79 -18.05
N ALA A 91 -3.15 4.62 -17.18
CA ALA A 91 -3.93 5.37 -16.19
C ALA A 91 -4.77 6.42 -16.91
N THR A 92 -6.09 6.45 -16.65
CA THR A 92 -7.03 7.45 -17.15
C THR A 92 -7.75 8.10 -15.97
N GLU A 93 -8.45 9.22 -16.19
CA GLU A 93 -9.25 9.86 -15.15
C GLU A 93 -10.35 8.94 -14.58
N GLN A 94 -10.90 8.05 -15.43
CA GLN A 94 -11.91 7.06 -15.02
C GLN A 94 -11.29 5.84 -14.33
N ASN A 95 -10.09 5.43 -14.74
CA ASN A 95 -9.38 4.25 -14.23
C ASN A 95 -8.00 4.66 -13.72
N LYS A 96 -7.95 5.19 -12.50
CA LYS A 96 -6.70 5.63 -11.85
C LYS A 96 -5.76 4.48 -11.52
N PHE A 97 -6.31 3.28 -11.27
CA PHE A 97 -5.57 2.11 -10.80
C PHE A 97 -5.59 1.00 -11.83
N ASN A 98 -4.46 0.34 -12.03
CA ASN A 98 -4.44 -0.92 -12.74
C ASN A 98 -5.11 -2.03 -11.88
N PRO A 99 -5.51 -3.17 -12.48
CA PRO A 99 -6.24 -4.22 -11.77
C PRO A 99 -5.54 -4.75 -10.51
N LEU A 100 -4.21 -4.91 -10.53
CA LEU A 100 -3.45 -5.36 -9.37
C LEU A 100 -3.37 -4.29 -8.28
N GLN A 101 -3.17 -3.03 -8.64
CA GLN A 101 -3.18 -1.91 -7.69
C GLN A 101 -4.56 -1.79 -7.02
N GLN A 102 -5.64 -1.91 -7.79
CA GLN A 102 -7.00 -1.84 -7.25
C GLN A 102 -7.26 -2.94 -6.22
N LEU A 103 -6.89 -4.20 -6.54
CA LEU A 103 -7.01 -5.32 -5.60
C LEU A 103 -6.12 -5.15 -4.37
N ALA A 104 -4.86 -4.73 -4.56
CA ALA A 104 -3.93 -4.52 -3.47
C ALA A 104 -4.44 -3.43 -2.52
N TYR A 105 -4.89 -2.29 -3.03
CA TYR A 105 -5.43 -1.21 -2.19
C TYR A 105 -6.70 -1.63 -1.45
N LEU A 106 -7.57 -2.39 -2.12
CA LEU A 106 -8.76 -2.94 -1.46
C LEU A 106 -8.36 -3.89 -0.33
N ALA A 107 -7.47 -4.85 -0.59
CA ALA A 107 -7.02 -5.83 0.39
C ALA A 107 -6.30 -5.16 1.59
N ILE A 108 -5.46 -4.16 1.32
CA ILE A 108 -4.71 -3.46 2.38
C ILE A 108 -5.65 -2.56 3.20
N MET A 109 -6.40 -1.65 2.54
CA MET A 109 -7.14 -0.62 3.27
C MET A 109 -8.46 -1.12 3.89
N TYR A 110 -9.08 -2.14 3.31
CA TYR A 110 -10.37 -2.66 3.79
C TYR A 110 -10.29 -4.04 4.47
N ALA A 111 -9.14 -4.72 4.40
CA ALA A 111 -8.94 -5.97 5.14
C ALA A 111 -7.73 -5.89 6.09
N LEU A 112 -6.51 -5.71 5.59
CA LEU A 112 -5.31 -5.81 6.41
C LEU A 112 -5.25 -4.73 7.50
N VAL A 113 -5.47 -3.46 7.14
CA VAL A 113 -5.40 -2.34 8.10
C VAL A 113 -6.44 -2.48 9.21
N PRO A 114 -7.74 -2.70 8.95
CA PRO A 114 -8.71 -2.91 10.03
C PRO A 114 -8.41 -4.16 10.87
N LEU A 115 -7.94 -5.25 10.27
CA LEU A 115 -7.53 -6.43 11.05
C LEU A 115 -6.32 -6.15 11.95
N LEU A 116 -5.32 -5.40 11.48
CA LEU A 116 -4.19 -4.94 12.31
C LEU A 116 -4.67 -4.05 13.46
N ILE A 117 -5.59 -3.13 13.21
CA ILE A 117 -6.16 -2.25 14.24
C ILE A 117 -6.92 -3.09 15.27
N ILE A 118 -7.82 -3.98 14.84
CA ILE A 118 -8.63 -4.83 15.72
C ILE A 118 -7.72 -5.74 16.58
N THR A 119 -6.80 -6.45 15.96
CA THR A 119 -5.89 -7.34 16.69
C THR A 119 -4.97 -6.57 17.63
N GLY A 120 -4.49 -5.38 17.23
CA GLY A 120 -3.71 -4.49 18.10
C GLY A 120 -4.49 -4.01 19.32
N LEU A 121 -5.75 -3.59 19.17
CA LEU A 121 -6.62 -3.23 20.28
C LEU A 121 -6.90 -4.41 21.22
N LEU A 122 -7.10 -5.61 20.67
CA LEU A 122 -7.28 -6.83 21.47
C LEU A 122 -6.00 -7.22 22.23
N CYS A 123 -4.82 -6.90 21.71
CA CYS A 123 -3.55 -7.07 22.43
C CYS A 123 -3.42 -6.08 23.61
N LEU A 124 -3.95 -4.86 23.50
CA LEU A 124 -3.96 -3.89 24.60
C LEU A 124 -4.92 -4.28 25.75
N TYR A 125 -6.00 -4.99 25.41
CA TYR A 125 -7.04 -5.39 26.35
C TYR A 125 -7.25 -6.91 26.35
N PRO A 126 -6.22 -7.71 26.73
CA PRO A 126 -6.26 -9.18 26.61
C PRO A 126 -7.35 -9.81 27.46
N GLN A 127 -7.79 -9.15 28.54
CA GLN A 127 -8.87 -9.61 29.42
C GLN A 127 -10.25 -9.58 28.74
N VAL A 128 -10.44 -8.73 27.72
CA VAL A 128 -11.73 -8.61 27.04
C VAL A 128 -12.05 -9.85 26.20
N ALA A 129 -11.03 -10.43 25.56
CA ALA A 129 -11.22 -11.56 24.65
C ALA A 129 -10.72 -12.90 25.23
N GLY A 130 -9.93 -12.91 26.31
CA GLY A 130 -9.30 -14.12 26.83
C GLY A 130 -8.30 -14.79 25.88
N LEU A 131 -7.98 -14.13 24.76
CA LEU A 131 -7.21 -14.67 23.63
C LEU A 131 -5.87 -13.95 23.41
N GLY A 132 -5.32 -13.28 24.44
CA GLY A 132 -4.15 -12.41 24.32
C GLY A 132 -2.99 -13.00 23.50
N PRO A 133 -2.49 -14.21 23.81
CA PRO A 133 -1.38 -14.81 23.05
C PRO A 133 -1.74 -15.07 21.59
N VAL A 134 -2.96 -15.53 21.31
CA VAL A 134 -3.44 -15.81 19.94
C VAL A 134 -3.54 -14.51 19.14
N MET A 135 -4.06 -13.45 19.76
CA MET A 135 -4.18 -12.14 19.10
C MET A 135 -2.82 -11.54 18.78
N LEU A 136 -1.83 -11.72 19.67
CA LEU A 136 -0.46 -11.28 19.42
C LEU A 136 0.15 -12.00 18.21
N VAL A 137 0.03 -13.32 18.14
CA VAL A 137 0.54 -14.12 17.01
C VAL A 137 -0.15 -13.71 15.71
N LEU A 138 -1.47 -13.51 15.74
CA LEU A 138 -2.24 -13.06 14.58
C LEU A 138 -1.82 -11.65 14.15
N HIS A 139 -1.66 -10.72 15.10
CA HIS A 139 -1.20 -9.36 14.82
C HIS A 139 0.18 -9.35 14.15
N MET A 140 1.11 -10.15 14.66
CA MET A 140 2.45 -10.30 14.08
C MET A 140 2.39 -10.91 12.67
N ALA A 141 1.58 -11.94 12.44
CA ALA A 141 1.40 -12.53 11.12
C ALA A 141 0.85 -11.51 10.10
N LEU A 142 -0.15 -10.72 10.50
CA LEU A 142 -0.68 -9.63 9.68
C LEU A 142 0.37 -8.53 9.43
N ALA A 143 1.20 -8.21 10.42
CA ALA A 143 2.30 -7.25 10.26
C ALA A 143 3.35 -7.74 9.24
N ILE A 144 3.67 -9.05 9.23
CA ILE A 144 4.54 -9.65 8.21
C ILE A 144 3.93 -9.51 6.80
N ILE A 145 2.63 -9.75 6.66
CA ILE A 145 1.93 -9.52 5.38
C ILE A 145 2.03 -8.05 4.96
N GLY A 146 1.87 -7.12 5.91
CA GLY A 146 2.05 -5.68 5.68
C GLY A 146 3.49 -5.33 5.25
N LEU A 147 4.49 -5.93 5.86
CA LEU A 147 5.90 -5.75 5.48
C LEU A 147 6.17 -6.25 4.06
N LEU A 148 5.68 -7.44 3.71
CA LEU A 148 5.80 -7.99 2.35
C LEU A 148 5.12 -7.08 1.32
N PHE A 149 3.94 -6.54 1.65
CA PHE A 149 3.27 -5.56 0.80
C PHE A 149 4.12 -4.30 0.60
N ILE A 150 4.70 -3.73 1.67
CA ILE A 150 5.56 -2.53 1.57
C ILE A 150 6.77 -2.82 0.69
N CYS A 151 7.44 -3.96 0.85
CA CYS A 151 8.57 -4.34 0.01
C CYS A 151 8.17 -4.43 -1.47
N ALA A 152 7.07 -5.10 -1.77
CA ALA A 152 6.55 -5.19 -3.12
C ALA A 152 6.12 -3.82 -3.67
N HIS A 153 5.48 -2.98 -2.85
CA HIS A 153 5.07 -1.63 -3.22
C HIS A 153 6.26 -0.74 -3.55
N LEU A 154 7.30 -0.74 -2.73
CA LEU A 154 8.54 0.01 -2.98
C LEU A 154 9.24 -0.48 -4.25
N TYR A 155 9.31 -1.80 -4.46
CA TYR A 155 9.85 -2.36 -5.69
C TYR A 155 9.08 -1.86 -6.92
N LEU A 156 7.74 -1.93 -6.90
CA LEU A 156 6.91 -1.45 -8.01
C LEU A 156 7.08 0.06 -8.26
N CYS A 157 7.37 0.86 -7.23
CA CYS A 157 7.65 2.29 -7.39
C CYS A 157 8.97 2.57 -8.14
N THR A 158 9.88 1.59 -8.25
CA THR A 158 11.10 1.72 -9.05
C THR A 158 10.91 1.39 -10.53
N LEU A 159 9.75 0.81 -10.91
CA LEU A 159 9.45 0.33 -12.27
C LEU A 159 8.78 1.38 -13.16
N GLY A 160 9.13 2.67 -13.03
CA GLY A 160 8.74 3.74 -13.96
C GLY A 160 9.69 3.85 -15.16
N ASP A 161 9.43 4.81 -16.07
CA ASP A 161 10.34 5.12 -17.20
C ASP A 161 11.76 5.49 -16.71
N THR A 162 11.85 6.02 -15.49
CA THR A 162 13.10 6.17 -14.72
C THR A 162 12.84 5.77 -13.26
N PRO A 163 13.83 5.20 -12.54
CA PRO A 163 13.65 4.70 -11.17
C PRO A 163 13.09 5.71 -10.17
N GLY A 164 13.30 7.00 -10.37
CA GLY A 164 12.80 8.06 -9.49
C GLY A 164 11.50 8.71 -9.93
N GLN A 165 10.97 8.40 -11.11
CA GLN A 165 9.83 9.09 -11.72
C GLN A 165 8.55 8.93 -10.89
N ILE A 166 8.25 7.71 -10.45
CA ILE A 166 7.05 7.42 -9.67
C ILE A 166 7.13 8.09 -8.30
N PHE A 167 8.29 8.04 -7.63
CA PHE A 167 8.50 8.75 -6.36
C PHE A 167 8.30 10.26 -6.51
N ARG A 168 8.84 10.85 -7.57
CA ARG A 168 8.68 12.27 -7.86
C ARG A 168 7.22 12.64 -8.12
N SER A 169 6.49 11.82 -8.88
CA SER A 169 5.07 12.02 -9.13
C SER A 169 4.20 11.93 -7.86
N MET A 170 4.63 11.17 -6.86
CA MET A 170 3.96 11.10 -5.55
C MET A 170 4.16 12.37 -4.70
N VAL A 171 5.21 13.15 -4.99
CA VAL A 171 5.52 14.41 -4.28
C VAL A 171 4.90 15.60 -5.00
N ASP A 172 5.06 15.70 -6.32
CA ASP A 172 4.62 16.86 -7.12
C ASP A 172 3.24 16.69 -7.76
N GLY A 173 2.65 15.48 -7.72
CA GLY A 173 1.31 15.19 -8.25
C GLY A 173 1.22 15.08 -9.78
N TYR A 174 2.34 15.18 -10.50
CA TYR A 174 2.36 15.19 -11.96
C TYR A 174 2.98 13.92 -12.55
N HIS A 175 2.25 13.21 -13.41
CA HIS A 175 2.77 12.15 -14.26
C HIS A 175 3.46 12.75 -15.50
N ARG A 176 4.80 12.76 -15.48
CA ARG A 176 5.61 13.23 -16.61
C ARG A 176 5.98 12.04 -17.48
N HIS A 177 5.31 11.85 -18.60
CA HIS A 177 5.77 10.90 -19.61
C HIS A 177 6.96 11.49 -20.36
N ARG A 178 7.96 10.67 -20.64
CA ARG A 178 9.06 11.04 -21.52
C ARG A 178 8.46 11.18 -22.93
N THR A 179 8.29 12.41 -23.41
CA THR A 179 7.99 12.65 -24.82
C THR A 179 9.14 12.05 -25.61
N ALA A 180 8.83 11.10 -26.50
CA ALA A 180 9.80 10.62 -27.47
C ALA A 180 10.42 11.85 -28.18
N PRO A 181 11.74 11.88 -28.44
CA PRO A 181 12.32 12.96 -29.21
C PRO A 181 11.52 13.06 -30.51
N ARG A 182 10.95 14.22 -30.79
CA ARG A 182 10.36 14.52 -32.10
C ARG A 182 11.44 14.25 -33.12
N GLY A 183 11.31 13.15 -33.84
CA GLY A 183 12.15 12.89 -35.03
C GLY A 183 12.05 14.11 -35.92
N ASP A 184 13.19 14.70 -36.15
CA ASP A 184 13.40 15.78 -37.10
C ASP A 184 12.82 15.35 -38.47
N LYS A 185 11.64 15.88 -38.81
CA LYS A 185 11.13 15.82 -40.17
C LYS A 185 11.65 17.01 -40.93
N SER A 186 12.97 17.10 -41.09
CA SER A 186 13.61 17.99 -42.04
C SER A 186 14.58 17.17 -42.89
N ALA A 187 14.03 16.43 -43.83
CA ALA A 187 14.73 16.00 -45.05
C ALA A 187 13.70 15.49 -46.07
N VAL A 188 13.25 16.31 -46.89
CA VAL A 188 13.13 16.35 -48.39
C VAL A 188 12.13 17.44 -48.77
#